data_e997e7a4ff1da3a38f4a8a42d5436e3e
#
_entry.id   e997e7a4ff1da3a38f4a8a42d5436e3e
#
_cell.length_a   1.000
_cell.length_b   1.000
_cell.length_c   1.000
_cell.angle_alpha   90.00
_cell.angle_beta   90.00
_cell.angle_gamma   90.00
#
_symmetry.space_group_name_H-M   'P 1'
#
loop_
_entity.id
_entity.type
_entity.pdbx_description
1 polymer ?
#
loop_
_entity_poly.entity_id
_entity_poly.type
_entity_poly.pdbx_seq_one_letter_code
_entity_poly.pdbx_strand_id
1 'polypeptide(L)'
;VRTYDVYKQMEDAGQIRFTGISKDGLDRSERLPLTIVRKGISVALLNFTYGTNVPADKSWPVSVFMENDVREATSRAKTEIADFLIALPHWGLEYRLCHSDRQEALATILVRNGADAVVGAHPHVVQDSCHIDGKPIFYSIGNAVSNMSAANTQLELAVRLRFTRDIDG
;
A
#
# COMPACT_ATOMS: atom_id res chain seq x y z
N VAL A 1 -18.17 -11.86 1.77
CA VAL A 1 -18.46 -10.41 1.92
C VAL A 1 -18.74 -9.85 0.55
N ARG A 2 -19.88 -9.15 0.36
CA ARG A 2 -20.38 -8.71 -0.97
C ARG A 2 -19.33 -7.96 -1.81
N THR A 3 -18.53 -7.10 -1.21
CA THR A 3 -17.47 -6.36 -1.92
C THR A 3 -16.39 -7.30 -2.47
N TYR A 4 -15.95 -8.27 -1.69
CA TYR A 4 -15.00 -9.29 -2.13
C TYR A 4 -15.55 -10.08 -3.32
N ASP A 5 -16.81 -10.53 -3.23
CA ASP A 5 -17.43 -11.32 -4.29
C ASP A 5 -17.52 -10.55 -5.62
N VAL A 6 -17.84 -9.25 -5.56
CA VAL A 6 -17.86 -8.37 -6.74
C VAL A 6 -16.46 -8.26 -7.36
N TYR A 7 -15.44 -7.96 -6.55
CA TYR A 7 -14.06 -7.85 -7.05
C TYR A 7 -13.54 -9.17 -7.60
N LYS A 8 -13.90 -10.29 -6.95
CA LYS A 8 -13.53 -11.61 -7.45
C LYS A 8 -14.15 -11.93 -8.81
N GLN A 9 -15.44 -11.59 -9.01
CA GLN A 9 -16.10 -11.72 -10.32
C GLN A 9 -15.41 -10.86 -11.40
N MET A 10 -15.03 -9.62 -11.07
CA MET A 10 -14.32 -8.75 -12.01
C MET A 10 -12.91 -9.27 -12.34
N GLU A 11 -12.21 -9.85 -11.35
CA GLU A 11 -10.91 -10.47 -11.54
C GLU A 11 -11.01 -11.73 -12.42
N ASP A 12 -12.00 -12.59 -12.15
CA ASP A 12 -12.26 -13.81 -12.94
C ASP A 12 -12.65 -13.48 -14.40
N ALA A 13 -13.26 -12.31 -14.61
CA ALA A 13 -13.52 -11.76 -15.95
C ALA A 13 -12.30 -11.06 -16.59
N GLY A 14 -11.14 -11.03 -15.92
CA GLY A 14 -9.92 -10.39 -16.41
C GLY A 14 -9.95 -8.86 -16.45
N GLN A 15 -10.92 -8.23 -15.76
CA GLN A 15 -11.10 -6.78 -15.76
C GLN A 15 -10.20 -6.05 -14.78
N ILE A 16 -9.93 -6.65 -13.62
CA ILE A 16 -9.10 -6.07 -12.55
C ILE A 16 -8.20 -7.13 -11.93
N ARG A 17 -7.22 -6.65 -11.17
CA ARG A 17 -6.55 -7.39 -10.08
C ARG A 17 -6.71 -6.57 -8.81
N PHE A 18 -6.85 -7.21 -7.65
CA PHE A 18 -7.06 -6.50 -6.39
C PHE A 18 -6.26 -7.11 -5.24
N THR A 19 -5.98 -6.30 -4.22
CA THR A 19 -5.32 -6.67 -2.98
C THR A 19 -5.86 -5.82 -1.83
N GLY A 20 -5.49 -6.14 -0.58
CA GLY A 20 -5.92 -5.41 0.61
C GLY A 20 -7.23 -5.93 1.23
N ILE A 21 -8.00 -6.74 0.51
CA ILE A 21 -9.15 -7.50 1.04
C ILE A 21 -9.01 -8.97 0.68
N SER A 22 -9.50 -9.85 1.54
CA SER A 22 -9.39 -11.30 1.40
C SER A 22 -10.62 -12.00 1.96
N LYS A 23 -10.86 -13.22 1.52
CA LYS A 23 -11.95 -14.06 2.03
C LYS A 23 -11.58 -14.66 3.38
N ASP A 24 -10.36 -15.12 3.52
CA ASP A 24 -9.80 -15.77 4.70
C ASP A 24 -8.27 -15.58 4.76
N GLY A 25 -7.61 -16.21 5.72
CA GLY A 25 -6.17 -16.08 5.90
C GLY A 25 -5.34 -16.67 4.76
N LEU A 26 -5.81 -17.76 4.12
CA LEU A 26 -5.15 -18.37 2.98
C LEU A 26 -5.22 -17.46 1.75
N ASP A 27 -6.42 -17.01 1.40
CA ASP A 27 -6.64 -16.05 0.31
C ASP A 27 -5.85 -14.74 0.55
N ARG A 28 -5.75 -14.28 1.80
CA ARG A 28 -4.89 -13.14 2.17
C ARG A 28 -3.43 -13.41 1.83
N SER A 29 -2.91 -14.57 2.18
CA SER A 29 -1.53 -14.93 1.90
C SER A 29 -1.21 -15.03 0.41
N GLU A 30 -2.18 -15.38 -0.42
CA GLU A 30 -2.05 -15.42 -1.87
C GLU A 30 -2.15 -14.03 -2.53
N ARG A 31 -2.92 -13.11 -1.92
CA ARG A 31 -3.19 -11.78 -2.47
C ARG A 31 -2.27 -10.67 -1.97
N LEU A 32 -1.48 -10.94 -0.94
CA LEU A 32 -0.62 -9.95 -0.32
C LEU A 32 0.81 -10.50 -0.18
N PRO A 33 1.78 -9.93 -0.91
CA PRO A 33 1.68 -8.80 -1.84
C PRO A 33 1.04 -9.19 -3.19
N LEU A 34 0.47 -8.21 -3.89
CA LEU A 34 0.06 -8.36 -5.28
C LEU A 34 1.25 -8.12 -6.20
N THR A 35 1.71 -9.13 -6.92
CA THR A 35 2.82 -8.99 -7.86
C THR A 35 2.34 -8.74 -9.28
N ILE A 36 2.88 -7.71 -9.93
CA ILE A 36 2.62 -7.35 -11.33
C ILE A 36 3.92 -7.51 -12.10
N VAL A 37 3.87 -8.26 -13.21
CA VAL A 37 5.02 -8.40 -14.12
C VAL A 37 4.73 -7.68 -15.43
N ARG A 38 5.63 -6.77 -15.85
CA ARG A 38 5.52 -6.09 -17.12
C ARG A 38 6.90 -5.81 -17.71
N LYS A 39 7.07 -6.15 -18.98
CA LYS A 39 8.34 -5.98 -19.71
C LYS A 39 9.55 -6.58 -18.98
N GLY A 40 9.38 -7.73 -18.36
CA GLY A 40 10.42 -8.43 -17.62
C GLY A 40 10.75 -7.85 -16.25
N ILE A 41 10.06 -6.82 -15.79
CA ILE A 41 10.19 -6.25 -14.45
C ILE A 41 8.99 -6.67 -13.60
N SER A 42 9.25 -7.18 -12.40
CA SER A 42 8.24 -7.55 -11.42
C SER A 42 8.17 -6.53 -10.29
N VAL A 43 6.95 -6.06 -9.98
CA VAL A 43 6.68 -5.11 -8.92
C VAL A 43 5.66 -5.72 -7.96
N ALA A 44 6.02 -5.85 -6.70
CA ALA A 44 5.13 -6.26 -5.62
C ALA A 44 4.47 -5.05 -4.99
N LEU A 45 3.16 -5.10 -4.81
CA LEU A 45 2.36 -4.06 -4.16
C LEU A 45 1.85 -4.58 -2.81
N LEU A 46 2.26 -3.93 -1.73
CA LEU A 46 1.87 -4.25 -0.36
C LEU A 46 0.87 -3.21 0.13
N ASN A 47 -0.43 -3.55 0.09
CA ASN A 47 -1.51 -2.65 0.51
C ASN A 47 -2.10 -3.09 1.85
N PHE A 48 -2.20 -2.16 2.81
CA PHE A 48 -2.76 -2.40 4.14
C PHE A 48 -3.29 -1.12 4.78
N THR A 49 -4.10 -1.26 5.84
CA THR A 49 -4.63 -0.13 6.62
C THR A 49 -4.18 -0.20 8.08
N TYR A 50 -4.08 0.96 8.73
CA TYR A 50 -3.78 1.06 10.16
C TYR A 50 -4.93 0.59 11.06
N GLY A 51 -6.15 0.51 10.53
CA GLY A 51 -7.35 0.14 11.26
C GLY A 51 -8.61 0.27 10.42
N THR A 52 -9.73 0.06 11.06
CA THR A 52 -11.07 0.18 10.48
C THR A 52 -12.00 0.90 11.45
N ASN A 53 -13.03 1.57 10.93
CA ASN A 53 -14.05 2.25 11.74
C ASN A 53 -15.02 1.27 12.44
N VAL A 54 -14.92 0.00 12.10
CA VAL A 54 -15.74 -1.07 12.72
C VAL A 54 -14.76 -2.02 13.41
N PRO A 55 -15.08 -2.53 14.62
CA PRO A 55 -14.23 -3.52 15.27
C PRO A 55 -13.97 -4.70 14.34
N ALA A 56 -12.68 -4.91 14.02
CA ALA A 56 -12.25 -6.03 13.19
C ALA A 56 -11.98 -7.23 14.10
N ASP A 57 -12.62 -8.35 13.83
CA ASP A 57 -12.24 -9.64 14.38
C ASP A 57 -11.30 -10.38 13.40
N LYS A 58 -10.88 -11.58 13.76
CA LYS A 58 -9.98 -12.39 12.93
C LYS A 58 -10.59 -12.81 11.57
N SER A 59 -11.90 -12.68 11.41
CA SER A 59 -12.62 -12.98 10.17
C SER A 59 -12.74 -11.76 9.25
N TRP A 60 -12.21 -10.59 9.66
CA TRP A 60 -12.34 -9.36 8.90
C TRP A 60 -11.54 -9.43 7.60
N PRO A 61 -12.16 -9.09 6.46
CA PRO A 61 -11.54 -9.30 5.16
C PRO A 61 -10.45 -8.28 4.79
N VAL A 62 -10.27 -7.23 5.59
CA VAL A 62 -9.32 -6.15 5.29
C VAL A 62 -7.94 -6.45 5.89
N SER A 63 -6.88 -6.18 5.14
CA SER A 63 -5.50 -6.31 5.62
C SER A 63 -5.17 -5.16 6.58
N VAL A 64 -5.38 -5.40 7.89
CA VAL A 64 -4.99 -4.46 8.94
C VAL A 64 -3.51 -4.62 9.23
N PHE A 65 -2.82 -3.49 9.42
CA PHE A 65 -1.40 -3.46 9.70
C PHE A 65 -1.11 -4.04 11.09
N MET A 66 -0.42 -5.17 11.08
CA MET A 66 0.28 -5.70 12.25
C MET A 66 1.76 -5.79 11.87
N GLU A 67 2.65 -5.35 12.72
CA GLU A 67 4.09 -5.26 12.39
C GLU A 67 4.66 -6.61 11.90
N ASN A 68 4.25 -7.71 12.50
CA ASN A 68 4.67 -9.04 12.08
C ASN A 68 4.14 -9.40 10.69
N ASP A 69 2.88 -9.05 10.36
CA ASP A 69 2.30 -9.32 9.03
C ASP A 69 3.05 -8.56 7.94
N VAL A 70 3.47 -7.32 8.24
CA VAL A 70 4.27 -6.50 7.31
C VAL A 70 5.66 -7.11 7.10
N ARG A 71 6.33 -7.53 8.15
CA ARG A 71 7.63 -8.19 8.05
C ARG A 71 7.53 -9.48 7.22
N GLU A 72 6.52 -10.29 7.47
CA GLU A 72 6.27 -11.53 6.72
C GLU A 72 5.95 -11.25 5.25
N ALA A 73 5.00 -10.35 4.97
CA ALA A 73 4.63 -9.98 3.60
C ALA A 73 5.79 -9.36 2.83
N THR A 74 6.62 -8.53 3.49
CA THR A 74 7.81 -7.92 2.88
C THR A 74 8.89 -8.96 2.59
N SER A 75 9.12 -9.88 3.54
CA SER A 75 10.06 -10.98 3.36
C SER A 75 9.64 -11.89 2.19
N ARG A 76 8.35 -12.22 2.10
CA ARG A 76 7.79 -13.01 0.99
C ARG A 76 7.96 -12.31 -0.34
N ALA A 77 7.66 -11.01 -0.43
CA ALA A 77 7.86 -10.24 -1.65
C ALA A 77 9.31 -10.31 -2.16
N LYS A 78 10.29 -10.30 -1.27
CA LYS A 78 11.71 -10.46 -1.62
C LYS A 78 12.08 -11.89 -2.03
N THR A 79 11.48 -12.92 -1.41
CA THR A 79 11.79 -14.32 -1.72
C THR A 79 11.09 -14.80 -2.99
N GLU A 80 9.94 -14.23 -3.35
CA GLU A 80 9.16 -14.58 -4.54
C GLU A 80 9.62 -13.84 -5.82
N ILE A 81 10.82 -13.22 -5.77
CA ILE A 81 11.48 -12.61 -6.95
C ILE A 81 10.70 -11.39 -7.49
N ALA A 82 10.31 -10.46 -6.64
CA ALA A 82 9.94 -9.13 -7.10
C ALA A 82 11.21 -8.26 -7.20
N ASP A 83 11.41 -7.64 -8.36
CA ASP A 83 12.51 -6.69 -8.56
C ASP A 83 12.33 -5.46 -7.67
N PHE A 84 11.07 -5.05 -7.43
CA PHE A 84 10.71 -3.88 -6.61
C PHE A 84 9.52 -4.17 -5.70
N LEU A 85 9.54 -3.58 -4.51
CA LEU A 85 8.44 -3.61 -3.56
C LEU A 85 7.95 -2.19 -3.25
N ILE A 86 6.67 -1.94 -3.50
CA ILE A 86 6.01 -0.67 -3.21
C ILE A 86 4.98 -0.89 -2.09
N ALA A 87 5.14 -0.19 -0.98
CA ALA A 87 4.17 -0.19 0.09
C ALA A 87 3.12 0.91 -0.11
N LEU A 88 1.86 0.55 0.07
CA LEU A 88 0.69 1.41 -0.12
C LEU A 88 -0.14 1.47 1.19
N PRO A 89 0.36 2.09 2.26
CA PRO A 89 -0.34 2.16 3.54
C PRO A 89 -1.48 3.17 3.53
N HIS A 90 -2.59 2.80 4.15
CA HIS A 90 -3.67 3.69 4.53
C HIS A 90 -3.51 4.02 6.02
N TRP A 91 -2.96 5.21 6.35
CA TRP A 91 -2.43 5.53 7.67
C TRP A 91 -2.46 7.02 8.02
N GLY A 92 -2.07 7.35 9.23
CA GLY A 92 -1.88 8.74 9.67
C GLY A 92 -3.11 9.35 10.33
N LEU A 93 -3.13 10.65 10.43
CA LEU A 93 -4.21 11.44 11.03
C LEU A 93 -4.86 12.31 9.95
N GLU A 94 -6.19 12.29 9.91
CA GLU A 94 -6.97 13.09 8.97
C GLU A 94 -6.66 14.59 9.08
N TYR A 95 -6.60 15.25 7.93
CA TYR A 95 -6.46 16.71 7.75
C TYR A 95 -5.13 17.30 8.26
N ARG A 96 -4.14 16.49 8.61
CA ARG A 96 -2.80 16.97 8.98
C ARG A 96 -1.91 17.07 7.75
N LEU A 97 -1.33 18.24 7.51
CA LEU A 97 -0.45 18.49 6.36
C LEU A 97 0.95 17.89 6.52
N CYS A 98 1.38 17.68 7.77
CA CYS A 98 2.63 17.00 8.08
C CYS A 98 2.36 15.57 8.54
N HIS A 99 3.27 14.67 8.21
CA HIS A 99 3.23 13.30 8.74
C HIS A 99 3.42 13.30 10.28
N SER A 100 3.06 12.20 10.90
CA SER A 100 3.27 11.94 12.33
C SER A 100 4.49 11.07 12.55
N ASP A 101 5.07 11.12 13.77
CA ASP A 101 6.18 10.25 14.20
C ASP A 101 5.87 8.76 13.98
N ARG A 102 4.58 8.39 14.14
CA ARG A 102 4.15 7.02 13.88
C ARG A 102 4.23 6.64 12.40
N GLN A 103 3.89 7.56 11.49
CA GLN A 103 4.05 7.33 10.05
C GLN A 103 5.52 7.20 9.69
N GLU A 104 6.39 8.04 10.25
CA GLU A 104 7.84 7.98 10.03
C GLU A 104 8.43 6.66 10.53
N ALA A 105 8.07 6.25 11.75
CA ALA A 105 8.51 4.98 12.32
C ALA A 105 8.08 3.77 11.45
N LEU A 106 6.83 3.76 10.99
CA LEU A 106 6.31 2.71 10.12
C LEU A 106 6.95 2.72 8.73
N ALA A 107 7.19 3.90 8.14
CA ALA A 107 7.94 4.04 6.88
C ALA A 107 9.35 3.48 7.01
N THR A 108 10.02 3.77 8.13
CA THR A 108 11.34 3.23 8.44
C THR A 108 11.33 1.70 8.52
N ILE A 109 10.33 1.11 9.18
CA ILE A 109 10.16 -0.34 9.23
C ILE A 109 9.97 -0.92 7.82
N LEU A 110 9.10 -0.33 7.00
CA LEU A 110 8.85 -0.77 5.62
C LEU A 110 10.13 -0.76 4.78
N VAL A 111 10.86 0.35 4.78
CA VAL A 111 12.11 0.50 4.01
C VAL A 111 13.17 -0.50 4.48
N ARG A 112 13.41 -0.62 5.77
CA ARG A 112 14.39 -1.56 6.33
C ARG A 112 14.04 -3.03 6.09
N ASN A 113 12.75 -3.34 5.87
CA ASN A 113 12.31 -4.66 5.46
C ASN A 113 12.22 -4.83 3.93
N GLY A 114 12.61 -3.81 3.14
CA GLY A 114 12.86 -3.93 1.72
C GLY A 114 11.89 -3.22 0.81
N ALA A 115 11.04 -2.33 1.31
CA ALA A 115 10.26 -1.47 0.43
C ALA A 115 11.18 -0.50 -0.33
N ASP A 116 10.97 -0.40 -1.63
CA ASP A 116 11.70 0.51 -2.52
C ASP A 116 11.03 1.88 -2.64
N ALA A 117 9.75 1.97 -2.32
CA ALA A 117 9.02 3.22 -2.15
C ALA A 117 7.82 3.01 -1.23
N VAL A 118 7.37 4.10 -0.59
CA VAL A 118 6.13 4.14 0.20
C VAL A 118 5.25 5.25 -0.35
N VAL A 119 3.99 4.91 -0.68
CA VAL A 119 2.99 5.87 -1.17
C VAL A 119 1.74 5.73 -0.31
N GLY A 120 1.61 6.62 0.66
CA GLY A 120 0.56 6.60 1.68
C GLY A 120 -0.72 7.33 1.26
N ALA A 121 -1.80 6.98 1.93
CA ALA A 121 -3.12 7.60 1.81
C ALA A 121 -3.80 7.63 3.18
N HIS A 122 -4.99 8.18 3.30
CA HIS A 122 -5.87 8.33 4.46
C HIS A 122 -5.99 9.77 4.96
N PRO A 123 -4.94 10.60 5.11
CA PRO A 123 -5.10 11.94 5.69
C PRO A 123 -6.05 12.87 4.93
N HIS A 124 -6.51 12.48 3.74
CA HIS A 124 -7.37 13.28 2.85
C HIS A 124 -6.76 14.60 2.38
N VAL A 125 -5.53 14.85 2.72
CA VAL A 125 -4.72 15.99 2.28
C VAL A 125 -3.37 15.48 1.80
N VAL A 126 -2.73 16.21 0.89
CA VAL A 126 -1.34 15.93 0.51
C VAL A 126 -0.44 16.27 1.70
N GLN A 127 0.33 15.29 2.15
CA GLN A 127 1.36 15.49 3.17
C GLN A 127 2.74 15.67 2.53
N ASP A 128 3.69 16.06 3.34
CA ASP A 128 5.09 16.15 2.97
C ASP A 128 5.68 14.79 2.51
N SER A 129 6.85 14.85 1.93
CA SER A 129 7.59 13.69 1.45
C SER A 129 9.05 13.77 1.86
N CYS A 130 9.70 12.61 1.97
CA CYS A 130 11.12 12.53 2.32
C CYS A 130 11.78 11.32 1.64
N HIS A 131 13.05 11.08 1.98
CA HIS A 131 13.76 9.83 1.66
C HIS A 131 14.25 9.20 2.96
N ILE A 132 14.05 7.90 3.09
CA ILE A 132 14.60 7.07 4.18
C ILE A 132 15.51 6.04 3.53
N ASP A 133 16.78 6.01 3.92
CA ASP A 133 17.80 5.13 3.33
C ASP A 133 17.82 5.19 1.79
N GLY A 134 17.63 6.40 1.21
CA GLY A 134 17.58 6.65 -0.23
C GLY A 134 16.28 6.25 -0.93
N LYS A 135 15.30 5.69 -0.21
CA LYS A 135 14.01 5.30 -0.77
C LYS A 135 12.95 6.40 -0.60
N PRO A 136 12.17 6.74 -1.65
CA PRO A 136 11.19 7.82 -1.59
C PRO A 136 9.97 7.42 -0.74
N ILE A 137 9.54 8.36 0.11
CA ILE A 137 8.37 8.24 0.97
C ILE A 137 7.43 9.41 0.67
N PHE A 138 6.23 9.10 0.24
CA PHE A 138 5.11 10.03 0.09
C PHE A 138 4.09 9.69 1.17
N TYR A 139 4.02 10.51 2.24
CA TYR A 139 3.21 10.15 3.41
C TYR A 139 1.72 10.18 3.14
N SER A 140 1.23 11.09 2.29
CA SER A 140 -0.13 11.05 1.76
C SER A 140 -0.24 11.75 0.41
N ILE A 141 -0.93 11.11 -0.52
CA ILE A 141 -1.20 11.66 -1.85
C ILE A 141 -2.50 12.48 -1.91
N GLY A 142 -3.25 12.63 -0.81
CA GLY A 142 -4.54 13.32 -0.79
C GLY A 142 -5.66 12.52 -1.43
N ASN A 143 -6.65 13.22 -1.97
CA ASN A 143 -7.85 12.64 -2.59
C ASN A 143 -7.83 12.80 -4.10
N ALA A 144 -7.94 11.70 -4.86
CA ALA A 144 -8.08 11.72 -6.31
C ALA A 144 -9.44 12.29 -6.76
N VAL A 145 -10.49 11.90 -6.05
CA VAL A 145 -11.86 12.43 -6.26
C VAL A 145 -12.50 12.60 -4.90
N SER A 146 -12.97 13.82 -4.59
CA SER A 146 -13.57 14.10 -3.30
C SER A 146 -14.59 15.22 -3.38
N ASN A 147 -15.68 15.11 -2.65
CA ASN A 147 -16.64 16.16 -2.38
C ASN A 147 -16.49 16.75 -0.97
N MET A 148 -15.38 16.48 -0.29
CA MET A 148 -15.09 17.00 1.06
C MET A 148 -14.86 18.51 0.99
N SER A 149 -15.41 19.23 1.97
CA SER A 149 -15.31 20.70 2.07
C SER A 149 -14.19 21.19 3.00
N ALA A 150 -13.52 20.28 3.71
CA ALA A 150 -12.41 20.66 4.59
C ALA A 150 -11.23 21.23 3.76
N ALA A 151 -10.46 22.12 4.35
CA ALA A 151 -9.32 22.76 3.68
C ALA A 151 -8.32 21.71 3.16
N ASN A 152 -7.81 21.96 1.95
CA ASN A 152 -6.81 21.13 1.26
C ASN A 152 -7.27 19.70 0.85
N THR A 153 -8.53 19.32 1.10
CA THR A 153 -9.04 17.97 0.74
C THR A 153 -9.41 17.81 -0.73
N GLN A 154 -9.28 18.88 -1.52
CA GLN A 154 -9.52 18.87 -2.96
C GLN A 154 -8.22 18.83 -3.79
N LEU A 155 -7.09 18.64 -3.11
CA LEU A 155 -5.77 18.51 -3.73
C LEU A 155 -5.35 17.04 -3.79
N GLU A 156 -4.72 16.67 -4.89
CA GLU A 156 -4.12 15.37 -5.13
C GLU A 156 -2.68 15.50 -5.58
N LEU A 157 -1.84 14.56 -5.16
CA LEU A 157 -0.48 14.36 -5.66
C LEU A 157 -0.47 13.10 -6.55
N ALA A 158 -0.19 13.28 -7.85
CA ALA A 158 0.08 12.16 -8.73
C ALA A 158 1.55 11.75 -8.66
N VAL A 159 1.83 10.54 -8.20
CA VAL A 159 3.17 9.98 -8.10
C VAL A 159 3.45 9.07 -9.29
N ARG A 160 4.52 9.37 -10.04
CA ARG A 160 5.02 8.49 -11.11
C ARG A 160 6.32 7.83 -10.67
N LEU A 161 6.30 6.51 -10.49
CA LEU A 161 7.49 5.70 -10.26
C LEU A 161 7.98 5.12 -11.59
N ARG A 162 9.28 5.24 -11.86
CA ARG A 162 9.93 4.60 -13.02
C ARG A 162 10.88 3.53 -12.50
N PHE A 163 10.69 2.32 -12.98
CA PHE A 163 11.56 1.18 -12.69
C PHE A 163 12.44 0.89 -13.90
N THR A 164 13.72 0.76 -13.66
CA THR A 164 14.71 0.40 -14.70
C THR A 164 15.58 -0.74 -14.18
N ARG A 165 15.98 -1.61 -15.09
CA ARG A 165 17.01 -2.61 -14.84
C ARG A 165 18.22 -2.22 -15.68
N ASP A 166 19.36 -2.09 -15.04
CA ASP A 166 20.61 -1.90 -15.77
C ASP A 166 20.96 -3.17 -16.56
N ILE A 167 21.50 -3.00 -17.76
CA ILE A 167 21.79 -4.12 -18.66
C ILE A 167 23.01 -4.91 -18.16
N ASP A 168 23.78 -4.33 -17.28
CA ASP A 168 25.04 -4.90 -16.77
C ASP A 168 24.89 -5.65 -15.42
N GLY A 169 23.65 -5.91 -14.95
CA GLY A 169 23.35 -6.76 -13.79
C GLY A 169 22.67 -6.06 -12.66
#